data_6ab0e58ceaed70362679ecbb4eeb5c02
#
_entry.id   6ab0e58ceaed70362679ecbb4eeb5c02
#
_cell.length_a   1.000
_cell.length_b   1.000
_cell.length_c   1.000
_cell.angle_alpha   90.00
_cell.angle_beta   90.00
_cell.angle_gamma   90.00
#
_symmetry.space_group_name_H-M   'P 1'
#
loop_
_entity.id
_entity.type
_entity.pdbx_description
1 polymer ?
#
loop_
_entity_poly.entity_id
_entity_poly.type
_entity_poly.pdbx_seq_one_letter_code
_entity_poly.pdbx_strand_id
1 'polypeptide(L)'
;MHAGIDAINLFIENGSVVDISATEDGRNAAFISARGGATGGNIRISSSNVVAESAFPGLFAGDNLTISGASVQSTSTAAAALWARGDLIISGNAHVTLDGKDPSGCKGNFTVYAAEIDAKNTSEENIPAIFENLTIGNDFDLTYAVAVDSEGTTIDLIEHNGAEQAKDFLHLYKNIHFVTSEKSATYSFPFTKVVKKGGDIAPKPQEFELEIFNVGVGQIEDYADVTVTANVTTNGTGEYEGLLTIQGPKSQIRDITCEGFCVREKNTGVANWAYSDAVYQIFCHEYEIATDGQSAIQFSYDIFPVQLVETDNGALYEKTQDTPVASMTFENVYTEKTAPAANDKPATDNKPAASTKPAANNKPAAGNIPQTGDSSALAIEFAVLLMATGALTVAIAAKKMRKGRDVR
;
A
#
# COMPACT_ATOMS: atom_id res chain seq x y z
N MET A 1 44.42 13.46 -1.07
CA MET A 1 42.97 13.33 -1.41
C MET A 1 42.26 13.06 -0.10
N HIS A 2 41.46 13.99 0.36
CA HIS A 2 40.74 13.86 1.63
C HIS A 2 39.24 13.64 1.31
N ALA A 3 38.73 12.47 1.67
CA ALA A 3 37.28 12.22 1.62
C ALA A 3 36.59 12.99 2.75
N GLY A 4 35.40 13.51 2.51
CA GLY A 4 34.56 14.07 3.55
C GLY A 4 34.13 12.98 4.54
N ILE A 5 33.68 11.82 3.98
CA ILE A 5 33.45 10.57 4.71
C ILE A 5 34.15 9.45 3.94
N ASP A 6 35.01 8.70 4.60
CA ASP A 6 35.65 7.51 4.04
C ASP A 6 35.55 6.33 5.00
N ALA A 7 34.96 5.24 4.56
CA ALA A 7 34.65 4.09 5.37
C ALA A 7 34.89 2.78 4.61
N ILE A 8 34.89 1.65 5.30
CA ILE A 8 34.86 0.33 4.67
C ILE A 8 33.46 0.03 4.13
N ASN A 9 32.44 0.25 4.95
CA ASN A 9 31.04 0.29 4.56
C ASN A 9 30.37 1.50 5.23
N LEU A 10 29.45 2.15 4.54
CA LEU A 10 28.77 3.33 5.04
C LEU A 10 27.27 3.12 5.01
N PHE A 11 26.61 3.39 6.15
CA PHE A 11 25.17 3.38 6.31
C PHE A 11 24.71 4.76 6.77
N ILE A 12 23.82 5.39 6.01
CA ILE A 12 23.18 6.68 6.31
C ILE A 12 21.68 6.38 6.37
N GLU A 13 21.10 6.42 7.56
CA GLU A 13 19.75 5.90 7.80
C GLU A 13 18.98 6.76 8.80
N ASN A 14 17.67 6.51 8.92
CA ASN A 14 16.79 7.02 9.98
C ASN A 14 16.69 8.56 10.08
N GLY A 15 16.48 9.23 8.96
CA GLY A 15 16.31 10.67 8.92
C GLY A 15 17.60 11.47 9.07
N SER A 16 18.77 10.84 8.86
CA SER A 16 20.06 11.51 8.87
C SER A 16 20.12 12.63 7.83
N VAL A 17 20.79 13.74 8.16
CA VAL A 17 21.10 14.80 7.21
C VAL A 17 22.61 14.88 7.08
N VAL A 18 23.12 14.66 5.88
CA VAL A 18 24.55 14.70 5.55
C VAL A 18 24.75 15.72 4.44
N ASP A 19 25.52 16.75 4.73
CA ASP A 19 25.90 17.80 3.78
C ASP A 19 27.43 17.89 3.74
N ILE A 20 28.00 17.57 2.58
CA ILE A 20 29.44 17.58 2.36
C ILE A 20 29.72 18.33 1.07
N SER A 21 30.37 19.49 1.17
CA SER A 21 30.80 20.28 0.03
C SER A 21 32.32 20.46 0.00
N ALA A 22 32.89 20.46 -1.21
CA ALA A 22 34.31 20.79 -1.41
C ALA A 22 34.53 22.30 -1.37
N THR A 23 35.58 22.74 -0.70
CA THR A 23 36.04 24.12 -0.82
C THR A 23 36.70 24.38 -2.19
N GLU A 24 36.63 25.61 -2.70
CA GLU A 24 37.00 26.05 -4.06
C GLU A 24 38.43 25.70 -4.54
N ASP A 25 39.31 25.29 -3.66
CA ASP A 25 40.75 25.09 -3.99
C ASP A 25 41.08 23.83 -4.81
N GLY A 26 40.08 22.99 -5.17
CA GLY A 26 40.25 21.79 -6.02
C GLY A 26 41.23 20.74 -5.49
N ARG A 27 41.89 21.00 -4.36
CA ARG A 27 42.89 20.12 -3.73
C ARG A 27 42.33 19.24 -2.61
N ASN A 28 41.20 19.65 -2.03
CA ASN A 28 40.49 18.93 -0.97
C ASN A 28 39.09 18.55 -1.46
N ALA A 29 39.02 17.46 -2.20
CA ALA A 29 37.74 16.92 -2.60
C ALA A 29 37.02 16.32 -1.39
N ALA A 30 35.95 16.96 -0.95
CA ALA A 30 35.03 16.35 -0.02
C ALA A 30 34.10 15.43 -0.81
N PHE A 31 34.14 14.14 -0.55
CA PHE A 31 33.24 13.16 -1.16
C PHE A 31 32.89 12.06 -0.16
N ILE A 32 31.76 11.45 -0.37
CA ILE A 32 31.32 10.28 0.41
C ILE A 32 31.85 9.05 -0.26
N SER A 33 32.65 8.27 0.44
CA SER A 33 33.32 7.10 -0.11
C SER A 33 33.22 5.90 0.83
N ALA A 34 32.97 4.75 0.25
CA ALA A 34 33.20 3.47 0.89
C ALA A 34 34.20 2.68 0.06
N ARG A 35 35.42 2.54 0.60
CA ARG A 35 36.54 1.84 -0.06
C ARG A 35 36.83 0.55 0.69
N GLY A 36 36.05 -0.47 0.40
CA GLY A 36 36.32 -1.78 0.96
C GLY A 36 37.56 -2.43 0.36
N GLY A 37 38.21 -3.28 1.14
CA GLY A 37 39.12 -4.29 0.63
C GLY A 37 38.34 -5.40 -0.10
N ALA A 38 38.78 -6.66 0.00
CA ALA A 38 38.13 -7.79 -0.69
C ALA A 38 36.68 -8.06 -0.25
N THR A 39 36.16 -7.44 0.80
CA THR A 39 34.83 -7.72 1.38
C THR A 39 34.05 -6.46 1.82
N GLY A 40 34.31 -5.30 1.23
CA GLY A 40 33.62 -4.08 1.63
C GLY A 40 33.58 -3.05 0.52
N GLY A 41 33.02 -1.88 0.80
CA GLY A 41 32.88 -0.79 -0.17
C GLY A 41 31.43 -0.45 -0.45
N ASN A 42 30.50 -0.93 0.38
CA ASN A 42 29.08 -0.71 0.21
C ASN A 42 28.66 0.63 0.84
N ILE A 43 27.80 1.36 0.12
CA ILE A 43 27.06 2.51 0.64
C ILE A 43 25.58 2.17 0.62
N ARG A 44 24.93 2.41 1.75
CA ARG A 44 23.46 2.35 1.86
C ARG A 44 22.95 3.66 2.43
N ILE A 45 22.01 4.29 1.71
CA ILE A 45 21.33 5.51 2.11
C ILE A 45 19.83 5.19 2.16
N SER A 46 19.21 5.32 3.33
CA SER A 46 17.78 5.07 3.48
C SER A 46 17.11 6.13 4.33
N SER A 47 15.92 6.58 3.87
CA SER A 47 15.08 7.55 4.59
C SER A 47 15.85 8.76 5.13
N SER A 48 16.78 9.31 4.33
CA SER A 48 17.74 10.33 4.75
C SER A 48 17.94 11.39 3.67
N ASN A 49 18.52 12.54 4.04
CA ASN A 49 18.87 13.59 3.10
C ASN A 49 20.40 13.68 2.98
N VAL A 50 20.92 13.57 1.76
CA VAL A 50 22.34 13.60 1.49
C VAL A 50 22.65 14.62 0.38
N VAL A 51 23.56 15.53 0.66
CA VAL A 51 24.16 16.46 -0.30
C VAL A 51 25.66 16.21 -0.35
N ALA A 52 26.18 15.95 -1.55
CA ALA A 52 27.61 15.72 -1.77
C ALA A 52 28.10 16.48 -3.00
N GLU A 53 29.02 17.41 -2.80
CA GLU A 53 29.61 18.22 -3.87
C GLU A 53 31.12 18.01 -3.90
N SER A 54 31.72 17.67 -5.07
CA SER A 54 33.09 17.27 -5.18
C SER A 54 33.69 17.52 -6.58
N ALA A 55 35.01 17.56 -6.69
CA ALA A 55 35.72 17.43 -7.97
C ALA A 55 35.86 15.95 -8.41
N PHE A 56 35.53 15.00 -7.55
CA PHE A 56 35.45 13.56 -7.82
C PHE A 56 33.95 13.12 -7.73
N PRO A 57 33.63 11.85 -7.93
CA PRO A 57 32.25 11.42 -7.65
C PRO A 57 31.83 11.86 -6.24
N GLY A 58 30.73 12.61 -6.15
CA GLY A 58 30.17 13.03 -4.87
C GLY A 58 29.84 11.82 -3.98
N LEU A 59 29.34 10.76 -4.61
CA LEU A 59 29.13 9.43 -4.01
C LEU A 59 29.97 8.39 -4.75
N PHE A 60 30.84 7.69 -4.03
CA PHE A 60 31.68 6.63 -4.60
C PHE A 60 31.59 5.35 -3.74
N ALA A 61 30.99 4.29 -4.29
CA ALA A 61 31.02 2.97 -3.69
C ALA A 61 32.09 2.07 -4.33
N GLY A 62 32.95 1.49 -3.50
CA GLY A 62 33.97 0.52 -3.94
C GLY A 62 33.36 -0.82 -4.34
N ASP A 63 32.12 -1.08 -3.95
CA ASP A 63 31.28 -2.22 -4.31
C ASP A 63 29.87 -1.70 -4.63
N ASN A 64 28.85 -2.01 -3.84
CA ASN A 64 27.46 -1.69 -4.15
C ASN A 64 26.99 -0.37 -3.53
N LEU A 65 26.07 0.33 -4.21
CA LEU A 65 25.37 1.49 -3.72
C LEU A 65 23.86 1.27 -3.74
N THR A 66 23.23 1.45 -2.59
CA THR A 66 21.76 1.38 -2.46
C THR A 66 21.22 2.70 -1.93
N ILE A 67 20.24 3.29 -2.62
CA ILE A 67 19.50 4.49 -2.22
C ILE A 67 18.02 4.10 -2.13
N SER A 68 17.40 4.27 -0.96
CA SER A 68 16.00 3.87 -0.75
C SER A 68 15.24 4.88 0.10
N GLY A 69 14.13 5.43 -0.42
CA GLY A 69 13.29 6.38 0.33
C GLY A 69 14.04 7.65 0.77
N ALA A 70 15.10 8.03 0.07
CA ALA A 70 16.00 9.09 0.46
C ALA A 70 16.00 10.23 -0.58
N SER A 71 16.34 11.46 -0.14
CA SER A 71 16.64 12.56 -1.02
C SER A 71 18.16 12.68 -1.14
N VAL A 72 18.70 12.53 -2.33
CA VAL A 72 20.14 12.55 -2.60
C VAL A 72 20.44 13.56 -3.69
N GLN A 73 21.28 14.52 -3.38
CA GLN A 73 21.86 15.43 -4.36
C GLN A 73 23.37 15.16 -4.44
N SER A 74 23.87 14.81 -5.60
CA SER A 74 25.29 14.55 -5.81
C SER A 74 25.82 15.31 -7.01
N THR A 75 26.87 16.11 -6.78
CA THR A 75 27.49 16.97 -7.80
C THR A 75 28.98 16.66 -7.94
N SER A 76 29.45 16.57 -9.19
CA SER A 76 30.85 16.46 -9.49
C SER A 76 31.30 17.46 -10.57
N THR A 77 32.34 18.21 -10.30
CA THR A 77 32.88 19.18 -11.27
C THR A 77 33.86 18.59 -12.28
N ALA A 78 34.29 17.33 -12.11
CA ALA A 78 35.29 16.72 -12.99
C ALA A 78 35.09 15.23 -13.28
N ALA A 79 34.04 14.58 -12.72
CA ALA A 79 33.76 13.15 -12.88
C ALA A 79 32.26 12.89 -12.90
N ALA A 80 31.84 11.63 -12.82
CA ALA A 80 30.45 11.26 -12.56
C ALA A 80 29.98 11.78 -11.19
N ALA A 81 28.74 12.24 -11.08
CA ALA A 81 28.18 12.65 -9.78
C ALA A 81 28.13 11.48 -8.81
N LEU A 82 27.77 10.30 -9.30
CA LEU A 82 27.63 9.07 -8.53
C LEU A 82 28.30 7.92 -9.29
N TRP A 83 29.06 7.07 -8.57
CA TRP A 83 29.67 5.88 -9.15
C TRP A 83 29.76 4.72 -8.18
N ALA A 84 29.36 3.54 -8.62
CA ALA A 84 29.57 2.27 -7.92
C ALA A 84 30.40 1.29 -8.77
N ARG A 85 31.29 0.50 -8.14
CA ARG A 85 32.02 -0.57 -8.84
C ARG A 85 31.23 -1.85 -8.95
N GLY A 86 30.30 -2.11 -8.04
CA GLY A 86 29.33 -3.20 -8.08
C GLY A 86 28.00 -2.73 -8.61
N ASP A 87 26.92 -3.15 -7.98
CA ASP A 87 25.54 -2.83 -8.35
C ASP A 87 25.11 -1.47 -7.77
N LEU A 88 24.22 -0.78 -8.49
CA LEU A 88 23.51 0.42 -8.05
C LEU A 88 22.02 0.16 -8.03
N ILE A 89 21.40 0.36 -6.87
CA ILE A 89 19.95 0.22 -6.68
C ILE A 89 19.37 1.53 -6.15
N ILE A 90 18.36 2.06 -6.84
CA ILE A 90 17.57 3.23 -6.40
C ILE A 90 16.11 2.81 -6.27
N SER A 91 15.50 3.06 -5.11
CA SER A 91 14.16 2.52 -4.78
C SER A 91 13.42 3.34 -3.73
N GLY A 92 12.20 2.91 -3.38
CA GLY A 92 11.45 3.39 -2.24
C GLY A 92 10.98 4.84 -2.36
N ASN A 93 10.62 5.29 -3.55
CA ASN A 93 10.29 6.69 -3.86
C ASN A 93 11.45 7.66 -3.57
N ALA A 94 12.67 7.22 -3.80
CA ALA A 94 13.84 8.08 -3.65
C ALA A 94 13.83 9.22 -4.68
N HIS A 95 14.26 10.41 -4.26
CA HIS A 95 14.48 11.55 -5.13
C HIS A 95 15.99 11.77 -5.28
N VAL A 96 16.52 11.62 -6.50
CA VAL A 96 17.97 11.64 -6.76
C VAL A 96 18.32 12.66 -7.83
N THR A 97 19.13 13.65 -7.45
CA THR A 97 19.66 14.66 -8.37
C THR A 97 21.17 14.41 -8.61
N LEU A 98 21.55 14.24 -9.86
CA LEU A 98 22.91 13.93 -10.30
C LEU A 98 23.41 15.00 -11.28
N ASP A 99 24.49 15.67 -10.95
CA ASP A 99 25.13 16.68 -11.81
C ASP A 99 26.63 16.38 -11.93
N GLY A 100 27.06 15.88 -13.09
CA GLY A 100 28.42 15.41 -13.30
C GLY A 100 29.00 15.78 -14.68
N LYS A 101 30.27 15.48 -14.89
CA LYS A 101 30.95 15.59 -16.22
C LYS A 101 31.08 14.26 -16.94
N ASP A 102 30.97 13.18 -16.21
CA ASP A 102 30.93 11.82 -16.75
C ASP A 102 29.56 11.19 -16.43
N PRO A 103 29.14 10.14 -17.16
CA PRO A 103 27.88 9.42 -16.86
C PRO A 103 27.88 8.87 -15.44
N SER A 104 26.78 9.14 -14.71
CA SER A 104 26.54 8.55 -13.39
C SER A 104 25.99 7.14 -13.53
N GLY A 105 26.44 6.21 -12.69
CA GLY A 105 25.99 4.83 -12.76
C GLY A 105 26.92 3.85 -12.03
N CYS A 106 27.08 2.65 -12.59
CA CYS A 106 27.90 1.60 -12.00
C CYS A 106 28.47 0.65 -13.05
N LYS A 107 29.42 -0.23 -12.62
CA LYS A 107 29.93 -1.31 -13.47
C LYS A 107 29.06 -2.56 -13.48
N GLY A 108 28.32 -2.79 -12.40
CA GLY A 108 27.38 -3.90 -12.26
C GLY A 108 26.01 -3.57 -12.86
N ASN A 109 24.95 -4.01 -12.18
CA ASN A 109 23.60 -3.72 -12.61
C ASN A 109 23.13 -2.38 -12.01
N PHE A 110 22.70 -1.46 -12.85
CA PHE A 110 22.03 -0.24 -12.43
C PHE A 110 20.52 -0.45 -12.51
N THR A 111 19.88 -0.65 -11.37
CA THR A 111 18.42 -0.92 -11.34
C THR A 111 17.68 0.18 -10.58
N VAL A 112 16.65 0.71 -11.22
CA VAL A 112 15.74 1.69 -10.63
C VAL A 112 14.37 1.03 -10.45
N TYR A 113 13.84 1.18 -9.25
CA TYR A 113 12.48 0.82 -8.89
C TYR A 113 11.61 2.09 -8.79
N ALA A 114 10.74 2.24 -7.77
CA ALA A 114 10.03 3.50 -7.55
C ALA A 114 11.00 4.61 -7.16
N ALA A 115 11.23 5.58 -8.07
CA ALA A 115 12.14 6.71 -7.85
C ALA A 115 11.88 7.86 -8.83
N GLU A 116 12.34 9.05 -8.45
CA GLU A 116 12.43 10.22 -9.30
C GLU A 116 13.91 10.57 -9.47
N ILE A 117 14.37 10.69 -10.71
CA ILE A 117 15.78 10.93 -11.03
C ILE A 117 15.92 12.11 -11.98
N ASP A 118 16.65 13.13 -11.52
CA ASP A 118 17.16 14.23 -12.32
C ASP A 118 18.65 13.99 -12.57
N ALA A 119 19.06 13.83 -13.81
CA ALA A 119 20.46 13.65 -14.14
C ALA A 119 20.91 14.58 -15.25
N LYS A 120 22.08 15.21 -15.02
CA LYS A 120 22.66 16.16 -15.95
C LYS A 120 24.17 15.93 -16.12
N ASN A 121 24.62 15.95 -17.36
CA ASN A 121 26.05 16.00 -17.69
C ASN A 121 26.46 17.41 -18.07
N THR A 122 27.40 17.98 -17.33
CA THR A 122 27.87 19.36 -17.48
C THR A 122 29.13 19.48 -18.36
N SER A 123 29.62 18.39 -18.98
CA SER A 123 30.73 18.43 -19.93
C SER A 123 30.38 19.28 -21.15
N GLU A 124 31.41 19.80 -21.85
CA GLU A 124 31.24 20.48 -23.14
C GLU A 124 30.87 19.47 -24.24
N GLU A 125 31.29 18.22 -24.10
CA GLU A 125 31.00 17.13 -25.02
C GLU A 125 29.54 16.63 -24.85
N ASN A 126 28.99 16.03 -25.90
CA ASN A 126 27.68 15.44 -25.86
C ASN A 126 27.74 14.02 -25.22
N ILE A 127 28.06 13.97 -23.93
CA ILE A 127 28.16 12.74 -23.14
C ILE A 127 26.84 12.55 -22.36
N PRO A 128 26.28 11.36 -22.35
CA PRO A 128 25.04 11.07 -21.57
C PRO A 128 25.19 11.36 -20.07
N ALA A 129 24.08 11.68 -19.40
CA ALA A 129 24.09 11.91 -17.95
C ALA A 129 24.16 10.60 -17.16
N ILE A 130 23.63 9.51 -17.73
CA ILE A 130 23.50 8.22 -17.08
C ILE A 130 24.20 7.13 -17.91
N PHE A 131 24.78 6.15 -17.22
CA PHE A 131 25.47 5.04 -17.84
C PHE A 131 24.49 4.08 -18.54
N GLU A 132 24.93 3.42 -19.62
CA GLU A 132 24.10 2.61 -20.53
C GLU A 132 23.46 1.36 -19.90
N ASN A 133 23.91 0.92 -18.74
CA ASN A 133 23.42 -0.29 -18.05
C ASN A 133 22.21 -0.04 -17.14
N LEU A 134 21.55 1.13 -17.24
CA LEU A 134 20.33 1.43 -16.51
C LEU A 134 19.20 0.48 -16.93
N THR A 135 18.54 -0.11 -15.95
CA THR A 135 17.32 -0.91 -16.11
C THR A 135 16.25 -0.47 -15.13
N ILE A 136 14.99 -0.62 -15.51
CA ILE A 136 13.83 -0.45 -14.61
C ILE A 136 13.38 -1.83 -14.16
N GLY A 137 13.13 -1.99 -12.85
CA GLY A 137 12.67 -3.27 -12.29
C GLY A 137 11.40 -3.79 -12.95
N ASN A 138 11.25 -5.10 -13.09
CA ASN A 138 10.19 -5.74 -13.88
C ASN A 138 8.75 -5.38 -13.44
N ASP A 139 8.54 -5.13 -12.14
CA ASP A 139 7.24 -4.75 -11.59
C ASP A 139 7.03 -3.23 -11.54
N PHE A 140 7.86 -2.47 -12.28
CA PHE A 140 7.83 -1.00 -12.31
C PHE A 140 7.70 -0.49 -13.74
N ASP A 141 7.05 0.65 -13.87
CA ASP A 141 6.87 1.35 -15.13
C ASP A 141 7.53 2.72 -15.07
N LEU A 142 8.00 3.15 -16.25
CA LEU A 142 8.38 4.52 -16.49
C LEU A 142 7.09 5.34 -16.68
N THR A 143 6.77 6.20 -15.70
CA THR A 143 5.53 6.99 -15.71
C THR A 143 5.71 8.41 -16.20
N TYR A 144 6.94 8.90 -16.19
CA TYR A 144 7.33 10.20 -16.71
C TYR A 144 8.76 10.13 -17.20
N ALA A 145 9.07 10.71 -18.36
CA ALA A 145 10.44 10.84 -18.84
C ALA A 145 10.55 11.99 -19.84
N VAL A 146 11.33 13.00 -19.49
CA VAL A 146 11.69 14.09 -20.39
C VAL A 146 13.21 14.19 -20.50
N ALA A 147 13.67 14.55 -21.68
CA ALA A 147 15.08 14.78 -21.95
C ALA A 147 15.29 16.10 -22.67
N VAL A 148 16.49 16.62 -22.63
CA VAL A 148 16.90 17.77 -23.44
C VAL A 148 17.91 17.29 -24.49
N ASP A 149 17.60 17.54 -25.75
CA ASP A 149 18.47 17.17 -26.87
C ASP A 149 19.68 18.10 -27.01
N SER A 150 20.52 17.84 -28.01
CA SER A 150 21.71 18.63 -28.30
C SER A 150 21.43 20.07 -28.78
N GLU A 151 20.20 20.34 -29.20
CA GLU A 151 19.74 21.66 -29.66
C GLU A 151 19.07 22.45 -28.52
N GLY A 152 18.94 21.85 -27.34
CA GLY A 152 18.30 22.42 -26.16
C GLY A 152 16.75 22.25 -26.15
N THR A 153 16.20 21.40 -27.03
CA THR A 153 14.77 21.13 -27.09
C THR A 153 14.39 20.06 -26.07
N THR A 154 13.32 20.30 -25.33
CA THR A 154 12.77 19.29 -24.42
C THR A 154 11.95 18.29 -25.19
N ILE A 155 12.21 17.01 -24.97
CA ILE A 155 11.53 15.88 -25.59
C ILE A 155 10.85 15.06 -24.50
N ASP A 156 9.54 14.81 -24.64
CA ASP A 156 8.84 13.78 -23.86
C ASP A 156 9.13 12.40 -24.48
N LEU A 157 9.91 11.59 -23.77
CA LEU A 157 10.35 10.30 -24.27
C LEU A 157 9.21 9.28 -24.33
N ILE A 158 8.22 9.40 -23.43
CA ILE A 158 7.07 8.48 -23.41
C ILE A 158 6.11 8.79 -24.56
N GLU A 159 5.83 10.07 -24.81
CA GLU A 159 4.99 10.49 -25.92
C GLU A 159 5.63 10.14 -27.27
N HIS A 160 6.97 10.29 -27.35
CA HIS A 160 7.70 10.04 -28.61
C HIS A 160 7.90 8.56 -28.93
N ASN A 161 8.16 7.71 -27.92
CA ASN A 161 8.59 6.32 -28.14
C ASN A 161 7.61 5.28 -27.54
N GLY A 162 6.66 5.68 -26.67
CA GLY A 162 5.90 4.80 -25.82
C GLY A 162 6.70 4.36 -24.57
N ALA A 163 6.01 4.13 -23.45
CA ALA A 163 6.64 3.90 -22.14
C ALA A 163 7.62 2.70 -22.14
N GLU A 164 7.31 1.62 -22.83
CA GLU A 164 8.18 0.44 -22.88
C GLU A 164 9.49 0.70 -23.63
N GLN A 165 9.44 1.47 -24.72
CA GLN A 165 10.63 1.79 -25.51
C GLN A 165 11.41 2.98 -24.93
N ALA A 166 10.74 3.91 -24.26
CA ALA A 166 11.40 5.08 -23.66
C ALA A 166 12.53 4.70 -22.70
N LYS A 167 12.42 3.56 -22.01
CA LYS A 167 13.46 3.01 -21.13
C LYS A 167 14.81 2.86 -21.84
N ASP A 168 14.80 2.40 -23.09
CA ASP A 168 16.00 2.14 -23.89
C ASP A 168 16.72 3.44 -24.33
N PHE A 169 16.07 4.59 -24.18
CA PHE A 169 16.60 5.88 -24.60
C PHE A 169 17.11 6.73 -23.42
N LEU A 170 16.83 6.36 -22.17
CA LEU A 170 17.20 7.15 -20.99
C LEU A 170 18.71 7.47 -20.94
N HIS A 171 19.55 6.55 -21.38
CA HIS A 171 21.01 6.68 -21.37
C HIS A 171 21.60 7.47 -22.56
N LEU A 172 20.76 8.01 -23.46
CA LEU A 172 21.25 8.71 -24.66
C LEU A 172 21.38 10.23 -24.48
N TYR A 173 20.79 10.77 -23.43
CA TYR A 173 20.65 12.21 -23.26
C TYR A 173 21.55 12.78 -22.18
N LYS A 174 22.00 14.02 -22.42
CA LYS A 174 22.86 14.79 -21.54
C LYS A 174 22.11 15.36 -20.33
N ASN A 175 20.83 15.66 -20.48
CA ASN A 175 19.94 16.08 -19.41
C ASN A 175 18.67 15.23 -19.49
N ILE A 176 18.33 14.61 -18.38
CA ILE A 176 17.16 13.74 -18.28
C ILE A 176 16.49 13.85 -16.91
N HIS A 177 15.19 13.91 -16.93
CA HIS A 177 14.36 13.76 -15.74
C HIS A 177 13.35 12.64 -15.97
N PHE A 178 13.30 11.67 -15.09
CA PHE A 178 12.35 10.58 -15.19
C PHE A 178 11.84 10.09 -13.84
N VAL A 179 10.62 9.54 -13.86
CA VAL A 179 9.94 8.96 -12.70
C VAL A 179 9.54 7.54 -13.01
N THR A 180 9.82 6.65 -12.09
CA THR A 180 9.36 5.27 -12.13
C THR A 180 8.41 5.01 -10.97
N SER A 181 7.36 4.25 -11.21
CA SER A 181 6.42 3.82 -10.18
C SER A 181 6.12 2.34 -10.29
N GLU A 182 5.67 1.76 -9.19
CA GLU A 182 5.24 0.37 -9.18
C GLU A 182 4.00 0.17 -10.05
N LYS A 183 3.93 -0.95 -10.77
CA LYS A 183 2.75 -1.35 -11.54
C LYS A 183 1.55 -1.55 -10.63
N SER A 184 0.41 -1.06 -11.07
CA SER A 184 -0.84 -1.38 -10.41
C SER A 184 -1.30 -2.78 -10.75
N ALA A 185 -1.85 -3.47 -9.75
CA ALA A 185 -2.58 -4.72 -9.92
C ALA A 185 -4.06 -4.52 -9.59
N THR A 186 -4.92 -5.32 -10.21
CA THR A 186 -6.36 -5.33 -9.93
C THR A 186 -6.81 -6.77 -9.81
N TYR A 187 -7.33 -7.15 -8.66
CA TYR A 187 -7.91 -8.46 -8.42
C TYR A 187 -9.39 -8.32 -8.13
N SER A 188 -10.19 -9.21 -8.71
CA SER A 188 -11.65 -9.18 -8.57
C SER A 188 -12.19 -10.54 -8.15
N PHE A 189 -13.08 -10.53 -7.17
CA PHE A 189 -13.68 -11.71 -6.55
C PHE A 189 -15.20 -11.62 -6.66
N PRO A 190 -15.87 -12.63 -7.24
CA PRO A 190 -17.31 -12.58 -7.44
C PRO A 190 -18.08 -12.77 -6.13
N PHE A 191 -19.18 -12.06 -6.01
CA PHE A 191 -20.17 -12.30 -4.96
C PHE A 191 -21.59 -12.18 -5.47
N THR A 192 -22.50 -12.84 -4.77
CA THR A 192 -23.94 -12.78 -5.02
C THR A 192 -24.64 -12.17 -3.81
N LYS A 193 -25.42 -11.12 -4.03
CA LYS A 193 -26.31 -10.54 -3.05
C LYS A 193 -27.70 -11.11 -3.20
N VAL A 194 -28.20 -11.76 -2.18
CA VAL A 194 -29.55 -12.32 -2.14
C VAL A 194 -30.43 -11.45 -1.26
N VAL A 195 -31.54 -10.95 -1.81
CA VAL A 195 -32.52 -10.13 -1.08
C VAL A 195 -33.83 -10.90 -0.94
N LYS A 196 -34.24 -11.16 0.30
CA LYS A 196 -35.51 -11.82 0.65
C LYS A 196 -36.48 -10.86 1.29
N LYS A 197 -37.74 -11.14 1.10
CA LYS A 197 -38.87 -10.46 1.77
C LYS A 197 -39.28 -11.25 3.00
N GLY A 198 -39.16 -10.64 4.18
CA GLY A 198 -39.65 -11.20 5.46
C GLY A 198 -40.84 -10.45 6.05
N GLY A 199 -41.21 -9.29 5.50
CA GLY A 199 -42.35 -8.47 5.91
C GLY A 199 -43.45 -8.40 4.86
N ASP A 200 -44.41 -7.47 5.03
CA ASP A 200 -45.52 -7.28 4.11
C ASP A 200 -45.17 -6.39 2.93
N ILE A 201 -44.21 -5.47 3.11
CA ILE A 201 -43.80 -4.48 2.15
C ILE A 201 -42.59 -5.00 1.37
N ALA A 202 -42.56 -4.78 0.06
CA ALA A 202 -41.43 -5.13 -0.79
C ALA A 202 -40.20 -4.25 -0.46
N PRO A 203 -38.97 -4.81 -0.55
CA PRO A 203 -37.75 -4.04 -0.38
C PRO A 203 -37.68 -2.88 -1.39
N LYS A 204 -37.23 -1.73 -0.92
CA LYS A 204 -36.86 -0.59 -1.77
C LYS A 204 -35.44 -0.78 -2.31
N PRO A 205 -35.07 -0.04 -3.39
CA PRO A 205 -33.70 -0.01 -3.85
C PRO A 205 -32.75 0.32 -2.69
N GLN A 206 -31.69 -0.47 -2.55
CA GLN A 206 -30.71 -0.35 -1.48
C GLN A 206 -29.33 -0.71 -2.01
N GLU A 207 -28.33 0.09 -1.63
CA GLU A 207 -26.93 -0.23 -1.83
C GLU A 207 -26.38 -0.98 -0.63
N PHE A 208 -25.64 -2.05 -0.90
CA PHE A 208 -24.94 -2.84 0.08
C PHE A 208 -23.44 -2.81 -0.20
N GLU A 209 -22.64 -2.69 0.84
CA GLU A 209 -21.21 -2.65 0.81
C GLU A 209 -20.61 -3.88 1.48
N LEU A 210 -19.51 -4.39 0.94
CA LEU A 210 -18.67 -5.36 1.63
C LEU A 210 -17.44 -4.65 2.19
N GLU A 211 -16.88 -5.20 3.25
CA GLU A 211 -15.63 -4.75 3.83
C GLU A 211 -14.63 -5.90 3.91
N ILE A 212 -13.36 -5.54 3.71
CA ILE A 212 -12.22 -6.43 3.91
C ILE A 212 -11.69 -6.19 5.32
N PHE A 213 -11.36 -7.26 6.01
CA PHE A 213 -10.74 -7.19 7.33
C PHE A 213 -9.84 -8.41 7.56
N ASN A 214 -9.09 -8.42 8.65
CA ASN A 214 -8.13 -9.48 8.99
C ASN A 214 -7.17 -9.78 7.83
N VAL A 215 -6.47 -8.73 7.41
CA VAL A 215 -5.52 -8.75 6.30
C VAL A 215 -4.14 -9.07 6.85
N GLY A 216 -3.64 -10.30 6.63
CA GLY A 216 -2.29 -10.70 7.03
C GLY A 216 -1.88 -10.19 8.42
N VAL A 217 -0.87 -9.33 8.47
CA VAL A 217 -0.35 -8.71 9.71
C VAL A 217 -0.89 -7.31 10.00
N GLY A 218 -1.80 -6.75 9.16
CA GLY A 218 -2.28 -5.37 9.26
C GLY A 218 -3.79 -5.23 9.17
N GLN A 219 -4.21 -3.99 9.00
CA GLN A 219 -5.58 -3.62 8.65
C GLN A 219 -5.56 -3.06 7.23
N ILE A 220 -6.69 -3.09 6.53
CA ILE A 220 -6.76 -2.57 5.14
C ILE A 220 -6.41 -1.07 5.07
N GLU A 221 -6.67 -0.34 6.13
CA GLU A 221 -6.37 1.09 6.28
C GLU A 221 -4.88 1.40 6.32
N ASP A 222 -4.03 0.41 6.58
CA ASP A 222 -2.57 0.56 6.55
C ASP A 222 -2.03 0.67 5.12
N TYR A 223 -2.85 0.34 4.11
CA TYR A 223 -2.51 0.34 2.69
C TYR A 223 -3.12 1.56 1.99
N ALA A 224 -2.51 2.73 2.18
CA ALA A 224 -3.07 4.02 1.76
C ALA A 224 -3.32 4.17 0.25
N ASP A 225 -2.55 3.44 -0.59
CA ASP A 225 -2.64 3.51 -2.05
C ASP A 225 -3.52 2.39 -2.64
N VAL A 226 -4.19 1.61 -1.78
CA VAL A 226 -5.08 0.53 -2.19
C VAL A 226 -6.53 0.99 -2.14
N THR A 227 -7.23 0.78 -3.24
CA THR A 227 -8.66 1.04 -3.36
C THR A 227 -9.42 -0.28 -3.34
N VAL A 228 -10.42 -0.38 -2.45
CA VAL A 228 -11.36 -1.50 -2.39
C VAL A 228 -12.72 -1.01 -2.86
N THR A 229 -13.28 -1.67 -3.88
CA THR A 229 -14.62 -1.42 -4.38
C THR A 229 -15.44 -2.70 -4.25
N ALA A 230 -16.51 -2.65 -3.47
CA ALA A 230 -17.30 -3.83 -3.17
C ALA A 230 -18.74 -3.44 -2.82
N ASN A 231 -19.45 -2.89 -3.78
CA ASN A 231 -20.84 -2.48 -3.60
C ASN A 231 -21.76 -3.14 -4.63
N VAL A 232 -23.01 -3.28 -4.29
CA VAL A 232 -24.07 -3.74 -5.18
C VAL A 232 -25.37 -3.01 -4.87
N THR A 233 -26.03 -2.49 -5.89
CA THR A 233 -27.34 -1.86 -5.77
C THR A 233 -28.42 -2.88 -6.12
N THR A 234 -29.36 -3.08 -5.19
CA THR A 234 -30.50 -3.99 -5.37
C THR A 234 -31.78 -3.23 -5.64
N ASN A 235 -32.71 -3.85 -6.36
CA ASN A 235 -34.02 -3.26 -6.63
C ASN A 235 -35.13 -4.32 -6.41
N GLY A 236 -35.53 -4.47 -5.15
CA GLY A 236 -36.51 -5.48 -4.76
C GLY A 236 -35.89 -6.79 -4.27
N THR A 237 -36.68 -7.86 -4.32
CA THR A 237 -36.24 -9.23 -4.00
C THR A 237 -35.53 -9.86 -5.20
N GLY A 238 -34.52 -10.68 -4.96
CA GLY A 238 -33.81 -11.41 -6.02
C GLY A 238 -32.36 -11.65 -5.69
N GLU A 239 -31.64 -12.10 -6.69
CA GLU A 239 -30.19 -12.32 -6.68
C GLU A 239 -29.52 -11.27 -7.56
N TYR A 240 -28.44 -10.69 -7.05
CA TYR A 240 -27.70 -9.62 -7.72
C TYR A 240 -26.20 -9.97 -7.68
N GLU A 241 -25.59 -10.01 -8.83
CA GLU A 241 -24.15 -10.28 -8.95
C GLU A 241 -23.34 -9.00 -8.71
N GLY A 242 -22.22 -9.12 -8.04
CA GLY A 242 -21.27 -8.05 -7.78
C GLY A 242 -19.83 -8.56 -7.83
N LEU A 243 -18.90 -7.61 -7.81
CA LEU A 243 -17.48 -7.87 -7.74
C LEU A 243 -16.87 -7.08 -6.57
N LEU A 244 -16.15 -7.79 -5.71
CA LEU A 244 -15.20 -7.19 -4.80
C LEU A 244 -13.90 -6.98 -5.59
N THR A 245 -13.49 -5.74 -5.77
CA THR A 245 -12.28 -5.39 -6.51
C THR A 245 -11.29 -4.70 -5.58
N ILE A 246 -10.04 -5.19 -5.59
CA ILE A 246 -8.90 -4.60 -4.88
C ILE A 246 -7.94 -4.10 -5.94
N GLN A 247 -7.59 -2.82 -5.91
CA GLN A 247 -6.70 -2.18 -6.87
C GLN A 247 -5.67 -1.32 -6.17
N GLY A 248 -4.42 -1.39 -6.58
CA GLY A 248 -3.33 -0.57 -6.03
C GLY A 248 -1.96 -1.06 -6.49
N PRO A 249 -0.88 -0.56 -5.86
CA PRO A 249 0.48 -1.02 -6.11
C PRO A 249 0.59 -2.54 -5.91
N LYS A 250 1.27 -3.22 -6.83
CA LYS A 250 1.34 -4.68 -6.87
C LYS A 250 1.90 -5.28 -5.57
N SER A 251 2.90 -4.64 -4.95
CA SER A 251 3.45 -5.08 -3.67
C SER A 251 2.42 -5.03 -2.55
N GLN A 252 1.67 -3.93 -2.44
CA GLN A 252 0.64 -3.77 -1.41
C GLN A 252 -0.51 -4.77 -1.62
N ILE A 253 -0.95 -4.96 -2.87
CA ILE A 253 -1.95 -5.98 -3.19
C ILE A 253 -1.44 -7.38 -2.81
N ARG A 254 -0.18 -7.69 -3.09
CA ARG A 254 0.44 -8.95 -2.73
C ARG A 254 0.49 -9.16 -1.22
N ASP A 255 0.85 -8.13 -0.44
CA ASP A 255 0.85 -8.20 1.02
C ASP A 255 -0.53 -8.49 1.59
N ILE A 256 -1.59 -7.87 1.00
CA ILE A 256 -2.99 -8.14 1.37
C ILE A 256 -3.38 -9.58 1.05
N THR A 257 -2.93 -10.13 -0.07
CA THR A 257 -3.45 -11.37 -0.63
C THR A 257 -2.62 -12.61 -0.26
N CYS A 258 -1.32 -12.47 0.08
CA CYS A 258 -0.42 -13.61 0.29
C CYS A 258 -0.75 -14.46 1.51
N GLU A 259 -1.30 -13.88 2.57
CA GLU A 259 -1.71 -14.60 3.79
C GLU A 259 -3.23 -14.82 3.86
N GLY A 260 -3.94 -14.33 2.84
CA GLY A 260 -5.38 -14.33 2.79
C GLY A 260 -6.01 -13.18 3.58
N PHE A 261 -7.28 -12.91 3.31
CA PHE A 261 -8.07 -11.87 3.97
C PHE A 261 -9.52 -12.31 4.13
N CYS A 262 -10.22 -11.69 5.07
CA CYS A 262 -11.61 -11.96 5.31
C CYS A 262 -12.52 -10.89 4.69
N VAL A 263 -13.71 -11.30 4.26
CA VAL A 263 -14.74 -10.44 3.67
C VAL A 263 -16.07 -10.67 4.38
N ARG A 264 -16.75 -9.59 4.74
CA ARG A 264 -18.12 -9.62 5.27
C ARG A 264 -18.93 -8.45 4.73
N GLU A 265 -20.23 -8.52 4.91
CA GLU A 265 -21.10 -7.40 4.63
C GLU A 265 -21.03 -6.35 5.74
N LYS A 266 -20.96 -5.09 5.34
CA LYS A 266 -20.97 -3.95 6.24
C LYS A 266 -22.41 -3.65 6.69
N ASN A 267 -22.65 -3.78 7.98
CA ASN A 267 -23.94 -3.40 8.54
C ASN A 267 -24.05 -1.88 8.69
N THR A 268 -24.76 -1.24 7.79
CA THR A 268 -24.96 0.22 7.79
C THR A 268 -26.12 0.68 8.69
N GLY A 269 -26.81 -0.25 9.35
CA GLY A 269 -27.88 0.07 10.30
C GLY A 269 -29.17 0.60 9.69
N VAL A 270 -29.38 0.40 8.38
CA VAL A 270 -30.63 0.83 7.73
C VAL A 270 -31.79 0.03 8.28
N ALA A 271 -32.84 0.73 8.71
CA ALA A 271 -34.01 0.12 9.37
C ALA A 271 -34.69 -0.93 8.48
N ASN A 272 -35.26 -1.95 9.14
CA ASN A 272 -36.00 -3.08 8.54
C ASN A 272 -35.13 -4.06 7.75
N TRP A 273 -33.80 -3.90 7.70
CA TRP A 273 -32.89 -4.88 7.10
C TRP A 273 -32.24 -5.76 8.18
N ALA A 274 -32.32 -7.07 8.01
CA ALA A 274 -31.43 -8.02 8.64
C ALA A 274 -30.29 -8.29 7.66
N TYR A 275 -29.09 -7.85 8.03
CA TYR A 275 -27.87 -8.00 7.22
C TYR A 275 -27.33 -9.43 7.31
N SER A 276 -26.58 -9.84 6.31
CA SER A 276 -25.90 -11.13 6.30
C SER A 276 -24.80 -11.16 7.37
N ASP A 277 -24.73 -12.26 8.10
CA ASP A 277 -23.65 -12.58 9.03
C ASP A 277 -22.57 -13.48 8.40
N ALA A 278 -22.72 -13.80 7.12
CA ALA A 278 -21.76 -14.62 6.39
C ALA A 278 -20.38 -13.92 6.31
N VAL A 279 -19.37 -14.70 6.59
CA VAL A 279 -17.96 -14.30 6.47
C VAL A 279 -17.25 -15.28 5.56
N TYR A 280 -16.40 -14.74 4.68
CA TYR A 280 -15.59 -15.54 3.78
C TYR A 280 -14.12 -15.19 3.96
N GLN A 281 -13.26 -16.20 3.88
CA GLN A 281 -11.81 -16.02 3.79
C GLN A 281 -11.36 -16.34 2.37
N ILE A 282 -10.55 -15.46 1.80
CA ILE A 282 -10.01 -15.58 0.44
C ILE A 282 -8.52 -15.83 0.54
N PHE A 283 -8.04 -16.88 -0.10
CA PHE A 283 -6.62 -17.18 -0.27
C PHE A 283 -6.27 -17.04 -1.73
N CYS A 284 -5.25 -16.24 -2.01
CA CYS A 284 -4.79 -16.01 -3.38
C CYS A 284 -3.50 -16.80 -3.66
N HIS A 285 -3.36 -17.26 -4.88
CA HIS A 285 -2.24 -18.04 -5.35
C HIS A 285 -1.69 -17.41 -6.63
N GLU A 286 -0.45 -16.97 -6.57
CA GLU A 286 0.31 -16.56 -7.75
C GLU A 286 1.28 -17.68 -8.10
N TYR A 287 1.27 -18.13 -9.35
CA TYR A 287 2.23 -19.12 -9.84
C TYR A 287 2.71 -18.74 -11.23
N GLU A 288 3.97 -19.02 -11.46
CA GLU A 288 4.63 -18.77 -12.72
C GLU A 288 4.37 -19.93 -13.68
N ILE A 289 3.80 -19.63 -14.84
CA ILE A 289 3.64 -20.59 -15.93
C ILE A 289 4.65 -20.25 -17.02
N ALA A 290 5.54 -21.21 -17.33
CA ALA A 290 6.42 -21.12 -18.46
C ALA A 290 5.72 -21.77 -19.68
N THR A 291 5.38 -20.95 -20.67
CA THR A 291 4.85 -21.43 -21.95
C THR A 291 5.74 -20.92 -23.07
N ASP A 292 6.30 -21.82 -23.85
CA ASP A 292 7.15 -21.52 -25.03
C ASP A 292 8.34 -20.58 -24.73
N GLY A 293 8.94 -20.71 -23.53
CA GLY A 293 10.09 -19.92 -23.11
C GLY A 293 9.75 -18.50 -22.62
N GLN A 294 8.47 -18.17 -22.51
CA GLN A 294 7.99 -16.96 -21.84
C GLN A 294 7.36 -17.33 -20.51
N SER A 295 7.70 -16.58 -19.49
CA SER A 295 7.12 -16.72 -18.15
C SER A 295 5.96 -15.76 -17.99
N ALA A 296 4.80 -16.29 -17.55
CA ALA A 296 3.64 -15.51 -17.20
C ALA A 296 3.18 -15.84 -15.78
N ILE A 297 2.87 -14.81 -15.00
CA ILE A 297 2.28 -15.01 -13.67
C ILE A 297 0.79 -15.24 -13.86
N GLN A 298 0.31 -16.37 -13.39
CA GLN A 298 -1.12 -16.67 -13.32
C GLN A 298 -1.61 -16.48 -11.89
N PHE A 299 -2.75 -15.82 -11.76
CA PHE A 299 -3.45 -15.59 -10.52
C PHE A 299 -4.64 -16.55 -10.40
N SER A 300 -4.80 -17.17 -9.24
CA SER A 300 -5.98 -17.92 -8.85
C SER A 300 -6.31 -17.67 -7.39
N TYR A 301 -7.50 -18.03 -6.96
CA TYR A 301 -7.95 -17.85 -5.58
C TYR A 301 -8.92 -18.94 -5.15
N ASP A 302 -8.94 -19.20 -3.85
CA ASP A 302 -9.91 -20.06 -3.18
C ASP A 302 -10.73 -19.24 -2.19
N ILE A 303 -12.05 -19.40 -2.21
CA ILE A 303 -13.00 -18.74 -1.31
C ILE A 303 -13.56 -19.78 -0.34
N PHE A 304 -13.39 -19.57 0.96
CA PHE A 304 -13.93 -20.45 1.99
C PHE A 304 -14.92 -19.70 2.88
N PRO A 305 -16.13 -20.23 3.10
CA PRO A 305 -16.97 -19.73 4.18
C PRO A 305 -16.30 -20.06 5.52
N VAL A 306 -16.29 -19.09 6.42
CA VAL A 306 -15.67 -19.19 7.74
C VAL A 306 -16.62 -18.76 8.83
N GLN A 307 -16.38 -19.23 10.06
CA GLN A 307 -17.09 -18.80 11.25
C GLN A 307 -16.11 -18.39 12.35
N LEU A 308 -16.52 -17.45 13.19
CA LEU A 308 -15.76 -17.06 14.37
C LEU A 308 -15.88 -18.16 15.43
N VAL A 309 -14.74 -18.65 15.90
CA VAL A 309 -14.64 -19.67 16.95
C VAL A 309 -13.85 -19.11 18.11
N GLU A 310 -14.42 -19.14 19.30
CA GLU A 310 -13.75 -18.78 20.53
C GLU A 310 -12.84 -19.92 20.97
N THR A 311 -11.58 -19.59 21.24
CA THR A 311 -10.55 -20.52 21.71
C THR A 311 -9.89 -20.02 22.99
N ASP A 312 -9.14 -20.86 23.69
CA ASP A 312 -8.38 -20.45 24.89
C ASP A 312 -7.33 -19.36 24.60
N ASN A 313 -6.95 -19.19 23.32
CA ASN A 313 -5.97 -18.19 22.86
C ASN A 313 -6.64 -16.95 22.19
N GLY A 314 -7.96 -16.82 22.24
CA GLY A 314 -8.75 -15.76 21.61
C GLY A 314 -9.64 -16.29 20.50
N ALA A 315 -10.40 -15.38 19.88
CA ALA A 315 -11.30 -15.70 18.78
C ALA A 315 -10.52 -15.81 17.46
N LEU A 316 -10.82 -16.82 16.64
CA LEU A 316 -10.25 -16.97 15.30
C LEU A 316 -11.33 -17.40 14.29
N TYR A 317 -11.07 -17.16 13.01
CA TYR A 317 -11.95 -17.61 11.94
C TYR A 317 -11.53 -19.00 11.45
N GLU A 318 -12.45 -19.95 11.51
CA GLU A 318 -12.24 -21.33 11.03
C GLU A 318 -13.12 -21.61 9.81
N LYS A 319 -12.59 -22.37 8.86
CA LYS A 319 -13.34 -22.82 7.68
C LYS A 319 -14.50 -23.71 8.11
N THR A 320 -15.67 -23.43 7.58
CA THR A 320 -16.86 -24.27 7.82
C THR A 320 -16.92 -25.50 6.90
N GLN A 321 -16.09 -25.50 5.84
CA GLN A 321 -15.94 -26.62 4.89
C GLN A 321 -14.54 -26.61 4.25
N ASP A 322 -14.07 -27.77 3.82
CA ASP A 322 -12.75 -27.94 3.18
C ASP A 322 -12.72 -27.60 1.69
N THR A 323 -13.88 -27.57 1.04
CA THR A 323 -13.99 -27.29 -0.39
C THR A 323 -14.27 -25.82 -0.61
N PRO A 324 -13.51 -25.12 -1.47
CA PRO A 324 -13.79 -23.73 -1.79
C PRO A 324 -15.12 -23.58 -2.53
N VAL A 325 -15.75 -22.41 -2.39
CA VAL A 325 -16.96 -22.02 -3.13
C VAL A 325 -16.56 -21.15 -4.34
N ALA A 326 -17.40 -21.17 -5.36
CA ALA A 326 -17.15 -20.38 -6.58
C ALA A 326 -17.38 -18.87 -6.38
N SER A 327 -18.24 -18.50 -5.43
CA SER A 327 -18.64 -17.11 -5.16
C SER A 327 -19.07 -16.96 -3.71
N MET A 328 -18.84 -15.78 -3.13
CA MET A 328 -19.38 -15.38 -1.84
C MET A 328 -20.90 -15.13 -1.99
N THR A 329 -21.69 -15.48 -0.98
CA THR A 329 -23.16 -15.22 -0.98
C THR A 329 -23.58 -14.52 0.29
N PHE A 330 -24.17 -13.32 0.14
CA PHE A 330 -24.67 -12.51 1.26
C PHE A 330 -26.18 -12.37 1.18
N GLU A 331 -26.89 -12.97 2.15
CA GLU A 331 -28.35 -12.97 2.19
C GLU A 331 -28.87 -11.94 3.18
N ASN A 332 -29.74 -11.02 2.72
CA ASN A 332 -30.44 -10.06 3.57
C ASN A 332 -31.94 -10.24 3.51
N VAL A 333 -32.58 -9.95 4.63
CA VAL A 333 -34.04 -10.05 4.76
C VAL A 333 -34.64 -8.69 5.10
N TYR A 334 -35.57 -8.22 4.27
CA TYR A 334 -36.31 -6.99 4.52
C TYR A 334 -37.64 -7.28 5.25
N THR A 335 -37.84 -6.64 6.41
CA THR A 335 -38.92 -7.03 7.37
C THR A 335 -39.94 -5.92 7.62
N GLU A 336 -40.05 -4.90 6.76
CA GLU A 336 -41.04 -3.83 6.94
C GLU A 336 -42.48 -4.40 6.89
N LYS A 337 -43.29 -4.05 7.90
CA LYS A 337 -44.70 -4.46 8.01
C LYS A 337 -45.62 -3.29 7.72
N THR A 338 -46.77 -3.59 7.13
CA THR A 338 -47.85 -2.61 6.99
C THR A 338 -48.31 -2.18 8.38
N ALA A 339 -48.39 -0.87 8.61
CA ALA A 339 -49.01 -0.39 9.86
C ALA A 339 -50.44 -0.97 9.99
N PRO A 340 -50.86 -1.44 11.18
CA PRO A 340 -52.24 -1.85 11.38
C PRO A 340 -53.19 -0.73 10.95
N ALA A 341 -54.19 -1.04 10.15
CA ALA A 341 -55.23 -0.07 9.82
C ALA A 341 -55.73 0.54 11.12
N ALA A 342 -55.72 1.86 11.25
CA ALA A 342 -56.32 2.53 12.37
C ALA A 342 -57.81 2.06 12.41
N ASN A 343 -58.17 1.28 13.44
CA ASN A 343 -59.55 0.86 13.64
C ASN A 343 -60.40 2.13 13.66
N ASP A 344 -61.25 2.32 12.67
CA ASP A 344 -62.36 3.26 12.72
C ASP A 344 -63.15 2.97 13.99
N LYS A 345 -62.93 3.81 14.99
CA LYS A 345 -63.71 3.77 16.22
C LYS A 345 -65.14 4.14 15.82
N PRO A 346 -66.15 3.28 16.08
CA PRO A 346 -67.52 3.66 15.81
C PRO A 346 -67.88 4.94 16.58
N ALA A 347 -68.40 5.93 15.89
CA ALA A 347 -68.96 7.12 16.51
C ALA A 347 -70.15 6.70 17.42
N THR A 348 -69.96 6.77 18.72
CA THR A 348 -71.07 6.79 19.68
C THR A 348 -71.30 8.24 20.08
N ASP A 349 -72.36 8.80 19.47
CA ASP A 349 -73.06 9.95 20.01
C ASP A 349 -73.47 9.63 21.46
N ASN A 350 -73.13 10.56 22.37
CA ASN A 350 -74.08 11.07 23.36
C ASN A 350 -73.47 12.20 24.21
N LYS A 351 -74.15 13.28 24.21
CA LYS A 351 -74.02 14.55 24.87
C LYS A 351 -74.62 14.46 26.30
N PRO A 352 -74.62 15.52 27.12
CA PRO A 352 -73.58 16.10 27.95
C PRO A 352 -73.98 16.16 29.44
N ALA A 353 -73.05 16.44 30.33
CA ALA A 353 -73.41 17.20 31.55
C ALA A 353 -72.15 17.84 32.21
N ALA A 354 -72.43 18.95 32.76
CA ALA A 354 -71.60 20.04 33.16
C ALA A 354 -70.77 19.89 34.43
N SER A 355 -69.79 20.82 34.49
CA SER A 355 -69.24 21.53 35.66
C SER A 355 -68.50 20.75 36.74
N THR A 356 -67.27 21.07 36.98
CA THR A 356 -66.73 22.02 37.99
C THR A 356 -65.21 22.02 37.97
N LYS A 357 -64.65 23.23 38.07
CA LYS A 357 -63.26 23.60 38.34
C LYS A 357 -63.09 23.79 39.86
N PRO A 358 -61.92 24.00 40.48
CA PRO A 358 -60.50 23.75 40.15
C PRO A 358 -59.74 23.15 41.34
N ALA A 359 -58.43 22.80 41.15
CA ALA A 359 -57.32 23.16 42.01
C ALA A 359 -55.96 22.54 41.57
N ALA A 360 -55.09 23.36 41.31
CA ALA A 360 -53.67 23.57 41.59
C ALA A 360 -52.72 22.37 41.84
N ASN A 361 -51.59 22.54 41.11
CA ASN A 361 -50.22 22.18 41.48
C ASN A 361 -49.85 20.72 41.67
N ASN A 362 -49.04 20.21 40.73
CA ASN A 362 -47.72 19.69 41.11
C ASN A 362 -46.79 19.48 39.93
N LYS A 363 -45.53 19.88 40.16
CA LYS A 363 -44.32 19.89 39.34
C LYS A 363 -43.99 18.46 38.81
N PRO A 364 -43.60 18.29 37.51
CA PRO A 364 -43.13 17.00 37.04
C PRO A 364 -41.74 16.67 37.57
N ALA A 365 -41.58 15.45 38.06
CA ALA A 365 -40.32 14.83 38.36
C ALA A 365 -39.57 14.46 37.06
N ALA A 366 -38.27 14.70 37.06
CA ALA A 366 -37.38 14.33 35.96
C ALA A 366 -37.38 12.83 35.71
N GLY A 367 -37.74 12.45 34.50
CA GLY A 367 -37.60 11.07 34.04
C GLY A 367 -36.15 10.77 33.70
N ASN A 368 -35.66 9.67 34.23
CA ASN A 368 -34.35 9.10 33.93
C ASN A 368 -34.24 8.74 32.44
N ILE A 369 -33.23 9.33 31.77
CA ILE A 369 -32.78 8.88 30.47
C ILE A 369 -31.86 7.68 30.71
N PRO A 370 -32.04 6.54 30.01
CA PRO A 370 -31.09 5.45 30.10
C PRO A 370 -29.74 5.89 29.49
N GLN A 371 -28.70 5.86 30.29
CA GLN A 371 -27.33 6.06 29.87
C GLN A 371 -26.92 4.85 29.05
N THR A 372 -26.70 5.03 27.76
CA THR A 372 -26.09 4.02 26.90
C THR A 372 -24.62 3.90 27.23
N GLY A 373 -24.18 2.67 27.25
CA GLY A 373 -22.94 2.13 27.76
C GLY A 373 -21.64 2.85 27.42
N ASP A 374 -20.82 2.75 28.39
CA ASP A 374 -19.44 3.20 28.49
C ASP A 374 -18.56 2.50 27.42
N SER A 375 -18.01 3.31 26.50
CA SER A 375 -17.09 2.86 25.43
C SER A 375 -15.65 2.62 25.92
N SER A 376 -15.41 2.68 27.24
CA SER A 376 -14.06 2.52 27.81
C SER A 376 -13.62 1.06 27.97
N ALA A 377 -14.53 0.09 27.94
CA ALA A 377 -14.18 -1.32 28.06
C ALA A 377 -13.56 -1.90 26.76
N LEU A 378 -13.98 -1.43 25.58
CA LEU A 378 -13.46 -1.87 24.29
C LEU A 378 -12.00 -1.44 24.05
N ALA A 379 -11.58 -0.27 24.56
CA ALA A 379 -10.21 0.21 24.37
C ALA A 379 -9.17 -0.58 25.18
N ILE A 380 -9.58 -1.24 26.27
CA ILE A 380 -8.68 -2.03 27.11
C ILE A 380 -8.47 -3.43 26.49
N GLU A 381 -9.46 -4.01 25.86
CA GLU A 381 -9.33 -5.30 25.18
C GLU A 381 -8.43 -5.23 23.95
N PHE A 382 -8.49 -4.12 23.18
CA PHE A 382 -7.57 -3.91 22.04
C PHE A 382 -6.10 -3.74 22.47
N ALA A 383 -5.84 -3.08 23.59
CA ALA A 383 -4.47 -2.89 24.10
C ALA A 383 -3.84 -4.20 24.58
N VAL A 384 -4.62 -5.14 25.10
CA VAL A 384 -4.14 -6.46 25.54
C VAL A 384 -3.84 -7.35 24.33
N LEU A 385 -4.62 -7.25 23.25
CA LEU A 385 -4.41 -8.02 22.03
C LEU A 385 -3.12 -7.60 21.29
N LEU A 386 -2.83 -6.29 21.24
CA LEU A 386 -1.59 -5.78 20.63
C LEU A 386 -0.33 -6.20 21.40
N MET A 387 -0.40 -6.36 22.73
CA MET A 387 0.76 -6.83 23.50
C MET A 387 0.99 -8.35 23.36
N ALA A 388 -0.05 -9.14 23.14
CA ALA A 388 0.08 -10.58 22.95
C ALA A 388 0.70 -10.94 21.59
N THR A 389 0.35 -10.20 20.52
CA THR A 389 0.93 -10.40 19.17
C THR A 389 2.38 -9.96 19.08
N GLY A 390 2.77 -8.87 19.77
CA GLY A 390 4.17 -8.42 19.85
C GLY A 390 5.10 -9.43 20.53
N ALA A 391 4.62 -10.13 21.57
CA ALA A 391 5.39 -11.14 22.28
C ALA A 391 5.61 -12.42 21.44
N LEU A 392 4.66 -12.78 20.58
CA LEU A 392 4.75 -13.97 19.73
C LEU A 392 5.76 -13.78 18.58
N THR A 393 5.81 -12.60 17.98
CA THR A 393 6.77 -12.26 16.91
C THR A 393 8.20 -12.26 17.43
N VAL A 394 8.45 -11.76 18.62
CA VAL A 394 9.77 -11.79 19.27
C VAL A 394 10.19 -13.22 19.60
N ALA A 395 9.26 -14.08 20.02
CA ALA A 395 9.54 -15.48 20.33
C ALA A 395 9.88 -16.31 19.08
N ILE A 396 9.21 -16.04 17.94
CA ILE A 396 9.48 -16.74 16.67
C ILE A 396 10.82 -16.28 16.08
N ALA A 397 11.17 -14.99 16.15
CA ALA A 397 12.46 -14.48 15.72
C ALA A 397 13.62 -15.04 16.57
N ALA A 398 13.46 -15.13 17.89
CA ALA A 398 14.44 -15.71 18.80
C ALA A 398 14.63 -17.22 18.57
N LYS A 399 13.58 -17.96 18.24
CA LYS A 399 13.64 -19.38 17.91
C LYS A 399 14.34 -19.66 16.58
N LYS A 400 14.17 -18.76 15.58
CA LYS A 400 14.83 -18.85 14.28
C LYS A 400 16.32 -18.53 14.36
N MET A 401 16.74 -17.61 15.23
CA MET A 401 18.15 -17.30 15.49
C MET A 401 18.87 -18.40 16.29
N ARG A 402 18.18 -19.12 17.20
CA ARG A 402 18.78 -20.25 17.91
C ARG A 402 19.03 -21.47 16.99
N LYS A 403 18.10 -21.73 16.05
CA LYS A 403 18.26 -22.86 15.11
C LYS A 403 19.38 -22.66 14.08
N GLY A 404 19.81 -21.43 13.82
CA GLY A 404 20.94 -21.11 12.93
C GLY A 404 22.32 -21.18 13.60
N ARG A 405 22.39 -21.39 14.93
CA ARG A 405 23.65 -21.52 15.66
C ARG A 405 24.10 -22.97 15.91
N ASP A 406 23.18 -23.93 15.76
CA ASP A 406 23.48 -25.35 16.01
C ASP A 406 23.91 -26.12 14.74
N VAL A 407 24.15 -25.42 13.63
CA VAL A 407 24.65 -25.97 12.37
C VAL A 407 25.92 -25.21 11.97
N ARG A 408 26.97 -25.38 12.76
CA ARG A 408 28.37 -25.15 12.38
C ARG A 408 29.27 -26.09 13.13
#